data_138e1468a90270568ad432baac31c3e4
#
_entry.id   138e1468a90270568ad432baac31c3e4
#
_cell.length_a   1.000
_cell.length_b   1.000
_cell.length_c   1.000
_cell.angle_alpha   90.00
_cell.angle_beta   90.00
_cell.angle_gamma   90.00
#
_symmetry.space_group_name_H-M   'P 1'
#
loop_
_entity.id
_entity.type
_entity.pdbx_description
1 polymer ?
#
loop_
_entity_poly.entity_id
_entity_poly.type
_entity_poly.pdbx_seq_one_letter_code
_entity_poly.pdbx_strand_id
1 'polypeptide(L)'
;MRRDQHGDPTRTYIMNHIEETLVLIKPDALERGLAGEIIRRFEAAGLRIHNVRWVSPSLALVEKHYADLKSKNPRAFDRNTRYLAKKNAIALVLAGINAIAKVRMLIGPTEPGAAPPGTIRCDLSSDTIKFADSQDRGLYNLVHAADSADSARREIELWFG
;
A
#
# COMPACT_ATOMS: atom_id res chain seq x y z
N MET A 1 -37.83 -9.29 31.24
CA MET A 1 -36.52 -8.86 30.75
C MET A 1 -36.55 -8.92 29.23
N ARG A 2 -36.85 -7.82 28.55
CA ARG A 2 -36.94 -7.76 27.10
C ARG A 2 -35.55 -7.32 26.62
N ARG A 3 -34.88 -8.12 25.75
CA ARG A 3 -33.64 -7.79 25.11
C ARG A 3 -33.92 -6.74 24.03
N ASP A 4 -33.19 -5.60 24.09
CA ASP A 4 -33.19 -4.58 23.07
C ASP A 4 -32.64 -5.17 21.76
N GLN A 5 -33.53 -5.33 20.78
CA GLN A 5 -33.22 -5.83 19.44
C GLN A 5 -33.05 -4.70 18.39
N HIS A 6 -32.86 -3.47 18.83
CA HIS A 6 -32.62 -2.37 17.89
C HIS A 6 -31.16 -1.97 17.99
N GLY A 7 -30.34 -2.56 17.12
CA GLY A 7 -28.98 -2.11 16.93
C GLY A 7 -28.97 -0.63 16.53
N ASP A 8 -28.15 0.17 17.20
CA ASP A 8 -27.96 1.59 16.91
C ASP A 8 -27.64 1.78 15.40
N PRO A 9 -28.52 2.48 14.64
CA PRO A 9 -28.33 2.70 13.22
C PRO A 9 -27.01 3.46 12.91
N THR A 10 -26.55 4.29 13.83
CA THR A 10 -25.26 5.00 13.73
C THR A 10 -24.11 4.02 13.78
N ARG A 11 -24.18 3.02 14.65
CA ARG A 11 -23.16 1.96 14.76
C ARG A 11 -23.11 1.09 13.51
N THR A 12 -24.28 0.74 12.97
CA THR A 12 -24.40 -0.02 11.71
C THR A 12 -23.86 0.77 10.53
N TYR A 13 -24.14 2.06 10.45
CA TYR A 13 -23.62 2.96 9.43
C TYR A 13 -22.09 3.03 9.47
N ILE A 14 -21.51 3.22 10.65
CA ILE A 14 -20.04 3.28 10.84
C ILE A 14 -19.38 1.95 10.42
N MET A 15 -19.96 0.82 10.83
CA MET A 15 -19.39 -0.49 10.49
C MET A 15 -19.42 -0.80 8.99
N ASN A 16 -20.42 -0.31 8.26
CA ASN A 16 -20.54 -0.50 6.81
C ASN A 16 -19.55 0.33 6.00
N HIS A 17 -18.89 1.33 6.60
CA HIS A 17 -17.92 2.20 5.94
C HIS A 17 -16.46 1.96 6.37
N ILE A 18 -16.22 1.05 7.30
CA ILE A 18 -14.86 0.64 7.65
C ILE A 18 -14.36 -0.33 6.59
N GLU A 19 -13.33 0.08 5.91
CA GLU A 19 -12.61 -0.69 4.90
C GLU A 19 -11.23 -1.10 5.42
N GLU A 20 -10.71 -2.17 4.84
CA GLU A 20 -9.32 -2.58 5.00
C GLU A 20 -8.59 -2.49 3.68
N THR A 21 -7.32 -2.10 3.72
CA THR A 21 -6.47 -2.04 2.53
C THR A 21 -5.06 -2.52 2.84
N LEU A 22 -4.42 -3.12 1.84
CA LEU A 22 -3.00 -3.44 1.92
C LEU A 22 -2.16 -2.22 1.59
N VAL A 23 -1.11 -2.03 2.38
CA VAL A 23 0.02 -1.14 2.07
C VAL A 23 1.31 -1.92 2.23
N LEU A 24 2.24 -1.77 1.28
CA LEU A 24 3.61 -2.24 1.44
C LEU A 24 4.53 -1.02 1.56
N ILE A 25 5.28 -0.92 2.66
CA ILE A 25 6.41 -0.01 2.77
C ILE A 25 7.59 -0.71 2.11
N LYS A 26 8.09 -0.13 1.02
CA LYS A 26 9.03 -0.75 0.10
C LYS A 26 10.48 -0.65 0.60
N PRO A 27 11.40 -1.43 0.01
CA PRO A 27 12.81 -1.42 0.42
C PRO A 27 13.46 -0.04 0.42
N ASP A 28 13.18 0.80 -0.59
CA ASP A 28 13.72 2.17 -0.68
C ASP A 28 13.31 3.07 0.49
N ALA A 29 12.10 2.89 1.02
CA ALA A 29 11.65 3.59 2.21
C ALA A 29 12.35 3.08 3.48
N LEU A 30 12.55 1.76 3.60
CA LEU A 30 13.24 1.16 4.75
C LEU A 30 14.72 1.54 4.79
N GLU A 31 15.41 1.46 3.65
CA GLU A 31 16.83 1.83 3.52
C GLU A 31 17.08 3.29 3.90
N ARG A 32 16.08 4.16 3.72
CA ARG A 32 16.15 5.59 4.08
C ARG A 32 15.58 5.90 5.48
N GLY A 33 15.16 4.89 6.26
CA GLY A 33 14.61 5.09 7.60
C GLY A 33 13.25 5.83 7.63
N LEU A 34 12.45 5.74 6.55
CA LEU A 34 11.21 6.51 6.40
C LEU A 34 9.95 5.77 6.90
N ALA A 35 10.08 4.51 7.35
CA ALA A 35 8.91 3.71 7.74
C ALA A 35 8.08 4.38 8.85
N GLY A 36 8.73 4.92 9.88
CA GLY A 36 8.04 5.60 10.98
C GLY A 36 7.26 6.82 10.54
N GLU A 37 7.84 7.65 9.65
CA GLU A 37 7.15 8.83 9.11
C GLU A 37 5.95 8.44 8.23
N ILE A 38 6.09 7.41 7.41
CA ILE A 38 5.01 6.90 6.56
C ILE A 38 3.85 6.39 7.42
N ILE A 39 4.15 5.56 8.43
CA ILE A 39 3.14 5.06 9.38
C ILE A 39 2.46 6.20 10.13
N ARG A 40 3.23 7.15 10.66
CA ARG A 40 2.70 8.33 11.34
C ARG A 40 1.69 9.10 10.49
N ARG A 41 1.94 9.26 9.18
CA ARG A 41 1.01 9.95 8.27
C ARG A 41 -0.30 9.21 8.10
N PHE A 42 -0.29 7.88 8.04
CA PHE A 42 -1.52 7.09 7.99
C PHE A 42 -2.31 7.19 9.30
N GLU A 43 -1.65 7.05 10.45
CA GLU A 43 -2.30 7.15 11.76
C GLU A 43 -2.85 8.56 12.01
N ALA A 44 -2.10 9.62 11.67
CA ALA A 44 -2.54 11.01 11.79
C ALA A 44 -3.78 11.31 10.93
N ALA A 45 -3.99 10.55 9.85
CA ALA A 45 -5.18 10.66 9.01
C ALA A 45 -6.38 9.82 9.48
N GLY A 46 -6.28 9.18 10.67
CA GLY A 46 -7.34 8.39 11.28
C GLY A 46 -7.41 6.93 10.83
N LEU A 47 -6.38 6.45 10.10
CA LEU A 47 -6.25 5.04 9.75
C LEU A 47 -5.60 4.28 10.93
N ARG A 48 -6.06 3.05 11.17
CA ARG A 48 -5.51 2.18 12.21
C ARG A 48 -4.76 1.01 11.59
N ILE A 49 -3.64 0.63 12.19
CA ILE A 49 -2.94 -0.60 11.82
C ILE A 49 -3.75 -1.77 12.39
N HIS A 50 -4.32 -2.59 11.51
CA HIS A 50 -5.02 -3.81 11.88
C HIS A 50 -4.07 -5.00 11.92
N ASN A 51 -3.11 -5.07 10.99
CA ASN A 51 -2.07 -6.08 10.98
C ASN A 51 -0.77 -5.53 10.40
N VAL A 52 0.36 -6.11 10.83
CA VAL A 52 1.70 -5.72 10.37
C VAL A 52 2.62 -6.93 10.31
N ARG A 53 3.40 -7.03 9.24
CA ARG A 53 4.46 -8.02 9.09
C ARG A 53 5.73 -7.37 8.53
N TRP A 54 6.86 -7.65 9.17
CA TRP A 54 8.17 -7.45 8.53
C TRP A 54 8.44 -8.67 7.65
N VAL A 55 8.65 -8.47 6.37
CA VAL A 55 8.75 -9.55 5.39
C VAL A 55 9.96 -9.41 4.49
N SER A 56 10.49 -10.56 4.04
CA SER A 56 11.40 -10.65 2.91
C SER A 56 10.73 -11.59 1.89
N PRO A 57 9.89 -11.06 0.99
CA PRO A 57 8.98 -11.88 0.19
C PRO A 57 9.73 -12.76 -0.81
N SER A 58 9.23 -13.98 -1.00
CA SER A 58 9.74 -14.86 -2.05
C SER A 58 9.45 -14.31 -3.45
N LEU A 59 10.23 -14.73 -4.44
CA LEU A 59 9.96 -14.39 -5.84
C LEU A 59 8.53 -14.76 -6.25
N ALA A 60 8.08 -15.97 -5.89
CA ALA A 60 6.73 -16.45 -6.23
C ALA A 60 5.62 -15.58 -5.61
N LEU A 61 5.80 -15.08 -4.39
CA LEU A 61 4.84 -14.16 -3.77
C LEU A 61 4.77 -12.84 -4.54
N VAL A 62 5.92 -12.28 -4.89
CA VAL A 62 5.99 -11.00 -5.61
C VAL A 62 5.44 -11.12 -7.04
N GLU A 63 5.70 -12.23 -7.73
CA GLU A 63 5.12 -12.52 -9.04
C GLU A 63 3.59 -12.59 -9.00
N LYS A 64 3.02 -13.22 -7.96
CA LYS A 64 1.57 -13.26 -7.74
C LYS A 64 1.01 -11.87 -7.44
N HIS A 65 1.72 -11.06 -6.66
CA HIS A 65 1.32 -9.70 -6.33
C HIS A 65 1.21 -8.83 -7.60
N TYR A 66 2.18 -8.92 -8.50
CA TYR A 66 2.22 -8.15 -9.74
C TYR A 66 1.62 -8.89 -10.96
N ALA A 67 0.88 -9.99 -10.77
CA ALA A 67 0.39 -10.82 -11.86
C ALA A 67 -0.37 -10.03 -12.95
N ASP A 68 -1.21 -9.07 -12.55
CA ASP A 68 -1.97 -8.23 -13.46
C ASP A 68 -1.08 -7.30 -14.32
N LEU A 69 0.13 -6.99 -13.84
CA LEU A 69 1.09 -6.17 -14.57
C LEU A 69 1.80 -6.96 -15.67
N LYS A 70 1.91 -8.28 -15.52
CA LYS A 70 2.67 -9.14 -16.44
C LYS A 70 2.19 -9.05 -17.88
N SER A 71 0.87 -8.99 -18.09
CA SER A 71 0.28 -8.85 -19.42
C SER A 71 0.24 -7.40 -19.91
N LYS A 72 0.06 -6.43 -19.00
CA LYS A 72 -0.08 -5.01 -19.32
C LYS A 72 1.25 -4.32 -19.61
N ASN A 73 2.28 -4.64 -18.84
CA ASN A 73 3.62 -4.07 -18.95
C ASN A 73 4.67 -5.07 -18.45
N PRO A 74 5.10 -6.04 -19.30
CA PRO A 74 6.06 -7.08 -18.92
C PRO A 74 7.38 -6.53 -18.37
N ARG A 75 7.85 -5.41 -18.91
CA ARG A 75 9.10 -4.77 -18.45
C ARG A 75 8.98 -4.21 -17.04
N ALA A 76 7.87 -3.54 -16.72
CA ALA A 76 7.59 -3.07 -15.37
C ALA A 76 7.38 -4.24 -14.39
N PHE A 77 6.73 -5.32 -14.83
CA PHE A 77 6.60 -6.55 -14.05
C PHE A 77 7.96 -7.11 -13.65
N ASP A 78 8.87 -7.31 -14.60
CA ASP A 78 10.20 -7.85 -14.35
C ASP A 78 11.01 -6.96 -13.39
N ARG A 79 11.03 -5.65 -13.61
CA ARG A 79 11.74 -4.70 -12.75
C ARG A 79 11.20 -4.64 -11.33
N ASN A 80 9.88 -4.57 -11.16
CA ASN A 80 9.24 -4.52 -9.86
C ASN A 80 9.43 -5.84 -9.10
N THR A 81 9.38 -6.96 -9.80
CA THR A 81 9.59 -8.29 -9.23
C THR A 81 11.03 -8.44 -8.74
N ARG A 82 12.02 -8.11 -9.57
CA ARG A 82 13.45 -8.11 -9.16
C ARG A 82 13.72 -7.14 -8.02
N TYR A 83 13.04 -6.01 -8.01
CA TYR A 83 13.23 -4.98 -7.00
C TYR A 83 12.71 -5.41 -5.62
N LEU A 84 11.55 -6.04 -5.54
CA LEU A 84 10.90 -6.36 -4.26
C LEU A 84 11.28 -7.75 -3.73
N ALA A 85 11.52 -8.73 -4.61
CA ALA A 85 11.80 -10.10 -4.20
C ALA A 85 13.07 -10.20 -3.33
N LYS A 86 12.98 -10.92 -2.22
CA LYS A 86 14.07 -11.18 -1.26
C LYS A 86 14.65 -9.92 -0.58
N LYS A 87 13.97 -8.80 -0.66
CA LYS A 87 14.31 -7.58 0.06
C LYS A 87 13.34 -7.31 1.18
N ASN A 88 13.79 -6.65 2.22
CA ASN A 88 12.94 -6.30 3.36
C ASN A 88 11.87 -5.29 2.96
N ALA A 89 10.64 -5.55 3.40
CA ALA A 89 9.50 -4.67 3.29
C ALA A 89 8.63 -4.79 4.56
N ILE A 90 7.76 -3.83 4.79
CA ILE A 90 6.72 -3.95 5.81
C ILE A 90 5.38 -4.04 5.10
N ALA A 91 4.65 -5.12 5.34
CA ALA A 91 3.26 -5.26 4.90
C ALA A 91 2.34 -4.79 6.03
N LEU A 92 1.38 -3.93 5.71
CA LEU A 92 0.39 -3.37 6.63
C LEU A 92 -1.02 -3.68 6.12
N VAL A 93 -1.91 -4.05 7.02
CA VAL A 93 -3.35 -3.93 6.80
C VAL A 93 -3.80 -2.68 7.56
N LEU A 94 -4.23 -1.67 6.82
CA LEU A 94 -4.78 -0.44 7.38
C LEU A 94 -6.30 -0.47 7.32
N ALA A 95 -6.94 -0.11 8.44
CA ALA A 95 -8.40 -0.07 8.57
C ALA A 95 -8.89 1.35 8.89
N GLY A 96 -10.01 1.75 8.31
CA GLY A 96 -10.63 3.04 8.57
C GLY A 96 -11.79 3.35 7.64
N ILE A 97 -12.42 4.49 7.83
CA ILE A 97 -13.49 4.96 6.95
C ILE A 97 -12.91 5.29 5.58
N ASN A 98 -13.44 4.66 4.52
CA ASN A 98 -12.96 4.81 3.14
C ASN A 98 -11.43 4.62 3.03
N ALA A 99 -10.88 3.61 3.72
CA ALA A 99 -9.44 3.44 3.88
C ALA A 99 -8.70 3.33 2.54
N ILE A 100 -9.28 2.65 1.54
CA ILE A 100 -8.67 2.48 0.22
C ILE A 100 -8.44 3.86 -0.43
N ALA A 101 -9.50 4.66 -0.55
CA ALA A 101 -9.40 5.99 -1.15
C ALA A 101 -8.50 6.92 -0.33
N LYS A 102 -8.61 6.87 1.01
CA LYS A 102 -7.80 7.69 1.92
C LYS A 102 -6.31 7.39 1.80
N VAL A 103 -5.92 6.13 1.77
CA VAL A 103 -4.52 5.73 1.57
C VAL A 103 -4.03 6.21 0.21
N ARG A 104 -4.80 6.01 -0.86
CA ARG A 104 -4.43 6.46 -2.21
C ARG A 104 -4.20 7.97 -2.29
N MET A 105 -5.04 8.78 -1.62
CA MET A 105 -4.84 10.23 -1.52
C MET A 105 -3.55 10.59 -0.78
N LEU A 106 -3.26 9.93 0.33
CA LEU A 106 -2.07 10.21 1.16
C LEU A 106 -0.76 9.84 0.45
N ILE A 107 -0.74 8.74 -0.30
CA ILE A 107 0.48 8.32 -0.99
C ILE A 107 0.75 9.12 -2.29
N GLY A 108 -0.29 9.59 -2.96
CA GLY A 108 -0.18 10.26 -4.26
C GLY A 108 -0.05 9.30 -5.46
N PRO A 109 0.05 9.83 -6.68
CA PRO A 109 0.22 9.05 -7.92
C PRO A 109 1.50 8.23 -7.92
N THR A 110 1.61 7.30 -8.86
CA THR A 110 2.70 6.31 -8.91
C THR A 110 4.08 6.96 -9.01
N GLU A 111 4.22 8.02 -9.81
CA GLU A 111 5.46 8.74 -10.04
C GLU A 111 5.64 9.87 -9.01
N PRO A 112 6.67 9.82 -8.14
CA PRO A 112 6.92 10.86 -7.15
C PRO A 112 7.10 12.25 -7.75
N GLY A 113 7.80 12.37 -8.87
CA GLY A 113 8.03 13.65 -9.55
C GLY A 113 6.77 14.33 -10.07
N ALA A 114 5.67 13.59 -10.25
CA ALA A 114 4.37 14.09 -10.66
C ALA A 114 3.36 14.20 -9.50
N ALA A 115 3.76 13.81 -8.29
CA ALA A 115 2.89 13.79 -7.14
C ALA A 115 2.72 15.21 -6.54
N PRO A 116 1.51 15.59 -6.11
CA PRO A 116 1.30 16.91 -5.50
C PRO A 116 1.95 16.99 -4.10
N PRO A 117 2.41 18.19 -3.69
CA PRO A 117 2.91 18.42 -2.33
C PRO A 117 1.93 17.97 -1.25
N GLY A 118 2.46 17.46 -0.12
CA GLY A 118 1.68 16.90 0.98
C GLY A 118 1.42 15.39 0.86
N THR A 119 1.67 14.79 -0.31
CA THR A 119 1.63 13.35 -0.46
C THR A 119 2.95 12.70 -0.02
N ILE A 120 2.88 11.45 0.44
CA ILE A 120 4.06 10.67 0.86
C ILE A 120 5.10 10.63 -0.25
N ARG A 121 4.69 10.39 -1.49
CA ARG A 121 5.60 10.26 -2.63
C ARG A 121 6.25 11.58 -3.01
N CYS A 122 5.50 12.68 -3.05
CA CYS A 122 6.08 13.99 -3.35
C CYS A 122 7.05 14.46 -2.27
N ASP A 123 6.63 14.37 -1.02
CA ASP A 123 7.42 14.94 0.09
C ASP A 123 8.68 14.12 0.40
N LEU A 124 8.65 12.80 0.17
CA LEU A 124 9.70 11.89 0.62
C LEU A 124 10.47 11.20 -0.51
N SER A 125 10.10 11.40 -1.78
CA SER A 125 10.82 10.87 -2.94
C SER A 125 10.83 11.86 -4.09
N SER A 126 11.87 11.75 -4.94
CA SER A 126 12.03 12.57 -6.15
C SER A 126 12.26 11.73 -7.40
N ASP A 127 12.08 10.40 -7.30
CA ASP A 127 12.33 9.50 -8.41
C ASP A 127 11.30 9.66 -9.53
N THR A 128 11.71 9.36 -10.76
CA THR A 128 10.86 9.44 -11.94
C THR A 128 10.91 8.13 -12.72
N ILE A 129 9.83 7.85 -13.47
CA ILE A 129 9.77 6.68 -14.37
C ILE A 129 10.92 6.74 -15.37
N LYS A 130 11.16 7.91 -15.97
CA LYS A 130 12.24 8.11 -16.94
C LYS A 130 13.62 7.77 -16.35
N PHE A 131 13.89 8.21 -15.12
CA PHE A 131 15.17 7.93 -14.47
C PHE A 131 15.28 6.45 -14.09
N ALA A 132 14.24 5.87 -13.48
CA ALA A 132 14.20 4.44 -13.17
C ALA A 132 14.40 3.57 -14.43
N ASP A 133 13.77 3.95 -15.54
CA ASP A 133 13.91 3.29 -16.84
C ASP A 133 15.35 3.36 -17.38
N SER A 134 16.03 4.49 -17.24
CA SER A 134 17.43 4.64 -17.66
C SER A 134 18.39 3.76 -16.87
N GLN A 135 18.00 3.39 -15.63
CA GLN A 135 18.78 2.54 -14.73
C GLN A 135 18.34 1.07 -14.75
N ASP A 136 17.40 0.70 -15.63
CA ASP A 136 16.78 -0.64 -15.70
C ASP A 136 16.36 -1.20 -14.34
N ARG A 137 15.73 -0.39 -13.50
CA ARG A 137 15.25 -0.76 -12.16
C ARG A 137 13.78 -0.43 -11.92
N GLY A 138 13.24 -0.96 -10.82
CA GLY A 138 11.93 -0.55 -10.30
C GLY A 138 11.95 0.91 -9.82
N LEU A 139 10.80 1.56 -9.88
CA LEU A 139 10.61 2.93 -9.40
C LEU A 139 10.70 2.98 -7.86
N TYR A 140 11.49 3.91 -7.34
CA TYR A 140 11.63 4.19 -5.91
C TYR A 140 10.54 5.17 -5.47
N ASN A 141 9.36 4.65 -5.20
CA ASN A 141 8.19 5.43 -4.82
C ASN A 141 7.62 5.07 -3.43
N LEU A 142 8.47 4.47 -2.59
CA LEU A 142 8.32 4.28 -1.14
C LEU A 142 7.26 3.28 -0.71
N VAL A 143 6.10 3.32 -1.33
CA VAL A 143 4.92 2.53 -0.91
C VAL A 143 4.17 1.97 -2.11
N HIS A 144 3.59 0.79 -1.90
CA HIS A 144 2.49 0.27 -2.71
C HIS A 144 1.21 0.31 -1.87
N ALA A 145 0.07 0.55 -2.50
CA ALA A 145 -1.24 0.38 -1.89
C ALA A 145 -2.23 -0.17 -2.90
N ALA A 146 -3.14 -1.03 -2.44
CA ALA A 146 -4.25 -1.52 -3.24
C ALA A 146 -5.09 -0.36 -3.79
N ASP A 147 -5.63 -0.52 -4.99
CA ASP A 147 -6.32 0.53 -5.74
C ASP A 147 -7.85 0.38 -5.74
N SER A 148 -8.36 -0.77 -5.29
CA SER A 148 -9.77 -1.11 -5.27
C SER A 148 -10.07 -2.09 -4.13
N ALA A 149 -11.36 -2.29 -3.82
CA ALA A 149 -11.80 -3.25 -2.81
C ALA A 149 -11.42 -4.70 -3.19
N ASP A 150 -11.48 -5.03 -4.47
CA ASP A 150 -11.10 -6.37 -4.96
C ASP A 150 -9.58 -6.58 -4.85
N SER A 151 -8.78 -5.58 -5.24
CA SER A 151 -7.33 -5.62 -5.06
C SER A 151 -6.96 -5.72 -3.59
N ALA A 152 -7.60 -4.94 -2.73
CA ALA A 152 -7.34 -4.95 -1.29
C ALA A 152 -7.59 -6.34 -0.68
N ARG A 153 -8.72 -6.97 -0.97
CA ARG A 153 -9.03 -8.32 -0.48
C ARG A 153 -8.03 -9.35 -0.97
N ARG A 154 -7.77 -9.37 -2.28
CA ARG A 154 -6.80 -10.29 -2.90
C ARG A 154 -5.39 -10.12 -2.33
N GLU A 155 -4.96 -8.89 -2.17
CA GLU A 155 -3.61 -8.59 -1.70
C GLU A 155 -3.47 -8.87 -0.19
N ILE A 156 -4.48 -8.57 0.63
CA ILE A 156 -4.47 -8.94 2.06
C ILE A 156 -4.37 -10.45 2.21
N GLU A 157 -5.19 -11.23 1.49
CA GLU A 157 -5.13 -12.68 1.51
C GLU A 157 -3.75 -13.20 1.06
N LEU A 158 -3.18 -12.62 0.02
CA LEU A 158 -1.86 -13.01 -0.50
C LEU A 158 -0.71 -12.77 0.50
N TRP A 159 -0.76 -11.67 1.25
CA TRP A 159 0.34 -11.27 2.14
C TRP A 159 0.16 -11.72 3.59
N PHE A 160 -1.08 -12.03 4.02
CA PHE A 160 -1.41 -12.36 5.40
C PHE A 160 -2.13 -13.71 5.58
N GLY A 161 -2.64 -14.31 4.51
CA GLY A 161 -3.28 -15.63 4.50
C GLY A 161 -2.36 -16.83 4.71
#